data_b1bba9afe43776da5c93daab6903f8de
#
_entry.id   b1bba9afe43776da5c93daab6903f8de
#
_cell.length_a   1.000
_cell.length_b   1.000
_cell.length_c   1.000
_cell.angle_alpha   90.00
_cell.angle_beta   90.00
_cell.angle_gamma   90.00
#
_symmetry.space_group_name_H-M   'P 1'
#
loop_
_entity.id
_entity.type
_entity.pdbx_description
1 polymer ?
#
loop_
_entity_poly.entity_id
_entity_poly.type
_entity_poly.pdbx_seq_one_letter_code
_entity_poly.pdbx_strand_id
1 'polypeptide(L)'
;MRVKVLGSAAGGGFPQWNCGCSNCSRLRQGVLKGQPRTQTQVAVSASSTTWLLLNASPDLRQQLLSDSEFAPTAALRSTPIDGIMLTSADTDCVLGLLHMREFQPLHIYSTSAVRRILTEENSLFKTLERSVPPVHWEVLPLDHPIRFSGPDDSGSGKGLYCRAVPLHGEFPDYVSKHLRDVLPQDEAVIGLELTQGDIKFFYAPTLPGRGDGWKRRVAESQLAMIDGTFWTDDELIGVRGSGKTARQIGHLPLSGPGGLLDEMTGLGKGRRVLVHLNNTNPALDEESDANRALREAGWEIAHDGMEFEL
;
A
#
# COMPACT_ATOMS: atom_id res chain seq x y z
N MET A 1 -8.13 16.72 1.54
CA MET A 1 -7.91 15.27 1.79
C MET A 1 -6.63 15.14 2.59
N ARG A 2 -6.67 14.43 3.73
CA ARG A 2 -5.47 14.11 4.51
C ARG A 2 -4.99 12.71 4.15
N VAL A 3 -3.68 12.52 4.01
CA VAL A 3 -3.06 11.22 3.75
C VAL A 3 -1.91 11.05 4.74
N LYS A 4 -1.88 9.90 5.43
CA LYS A 4 -0.87 9.58 6.45
C LYS A 4 -0.22 8.24 6.14
N VAL A 5 1.09 8.19 6.11
CA VAL A 5 1.88 6.96 5.96
C VAL A 5 2.07 6.36 7.35
N LEU A 6 1.49 5.19 7.61
CA LEU A 6 1.65 4.46 8.88
C LEU A 6 2.84 3.51 8.82
N GLY A 7 3.16 3.01 7.63
CA GLY A 7 4.30 2.16 7.35
C GLY A 7 4.75 2.28 5.91
N SER A 8 6.03 2.10 5.63
CA SER A 8 6.63 2.41 4.33
C SER A 8 7.55 1.33 3.75
N ALA A 9 7.86 0.26 4.49
CA ALA A 9 8.67 -0.86 4.01
C ALA A 9 7.83 -1.95 3.32
N ALA A 10 8.46 -2.75 2.47
CA ALA A 10 7.92 -3.99 1.94
C ALA A 10 7.76 -5.07 3.02
N GLY A 11 7.27 -6.23 2.64
CA GLY A 11 7.06 -7.37 3.54
C GLY A 11 8.30 -7.70 4.39
N GLY A 12 8.10 -7.80 5.70
CA GLY A 12 9.16 -8.04 6.69
C GLY A 12 9.72 -6.78 7.37
N GLY A 13 9.38 -5.59 6.91
CA GLY A 13 9.80 -4.32 7.51
C GLY A 13 11.28 -3.98 7.34
N PHE A 14 11.72 -2.88 7.93
CA PHE A 14 13.12 -2.46 7.92
C PHE A 14 13.57 -1.97 9.30
N PRO A 15 14.64 -2.53 9.95
CA PRO A 15 15.40 -3.68 9.45
C PRO A 15 14.59 -4.97 9.55
N GLN A 16 14.67 -5.84 8.56
CA GLN A 16 13.97 -7.12 8.60
C GLN A 16 14.59 -8.02 9.67
N TRP A 17 13.76 -8.66 10.51
CA TRP A 17 14.18 -9.33 11.74
C TRP A 17 15.24 -10.43 11.55
N ASN A 18 15.18 -11.17 10.45
CA ASN A 18 16.09 -12.29 10.12
C ASN A 18 17.10 -11.94 9.01
N CYS A 19 17.25 -10.67 8.63
CA CYS A 19 18.14 -10.26 7.55
C CYS A 19 19.46 -9.66 8.06
N GLY A 20 20.57 -10.15 7.50
CA GLY A 20 21.91 -9.65 7.73
C GLY A 20 22.51 -8.86 6.54
N CYS A 21 21.69 -8.39 5.58
CA CYS A 21 22.19 -7.57 4.48
C CYS A 21 22.84 -6.27 4.97
N SER A 22 23.59 -5.61 4.11
CA SER A 22 24.32 -4.38 4.45
C SER A 22 23.42 -3.34 5.12
N ASN A 23 22.24 -3.03 4.54
CA ASN A 23 21.33 -2.03 5.09
C ASN A 23 20.82 -2.42 6.48
N CYS A 24 20.30 -3.64 6.66
CA CYS A 24 19.79 -4.10 7.95
C CYS A 24 20.87 -4.13 9.04
N SER A 25 22.10 -4.56 8.70
CA SER A 25 23.22 -4.62 9.63
C SER A 25 23.69 -3.22 10.02
N ARG A 26 23.85 -2.33 9.05
CA ARG A 26 24.28 -0.93 9.29
C ARG A 26 23.25 -0.14 10.07
N LEU A 27 21.95 -0.35 9.82
CA LEU A 27 20.89 0.30 10.60
C LEU A 27 20.92 -0.14 12.07
N ARG A 28 21.02 -1.46 12.34
CA ARG A 28 21.13 -1.97 13.72
C ARG A 28 22.37 -1.47 14.46
N GLN A 29 23.45 -1.17 13.73
CA GLN A 29 24.69 -0.59 14.27
C GLN A 29 24.62 0.94 14.43
N GLY A 30 23.55 1.58 13.94
CA GLY A 30 23.41 3.04 13.99
C GLY A 30 24.32 3.81 13.04
N VAL A 31 24.87 3.15 12.01
CA VAL A 31 25.78 3.77 11.03
C VAL A 31 25.13 4.05 9.67
N LEU A 32 23.95 3.49 9.40
CA LEU A 32 23.17 3.84 8.21
C LEU A 32 22.43 5.15 8.48
N LYS A 33 22.46 6.06 7.53
CA LYS A 33 21.63 7.28 7.56
C LYS A 33 20.23 6.97 7.03
N GLY A 34 19.32 6.71 7.94
CA GLY A 34 17.95 6.32 7.69
C GLY A 34 17.27 5.89 8.99
N GLN A 35 16.03 5.45 8.90
CA GLN A 35 15.23 5.09 10.07
C GLN A 35 14.54 3.74 9.90
N PRO A 36 14.18 3.04 11.00
CA PRO A 36 13.34 1.86 10.96
C PRO A 36 11.99 2.16 10.29
N ARG A 37 11.41 1.16 9.63
CA ARG A 37 10.14 1.27 8.92
C ARG A 37 9.30 0.02 9.15
N THR A 38 8.04 0.21 9.46
CA THR A 38 7.05 -0.87 9.47
C THR A 38 6.55 -1.14 8.05
N GLN A 39 5.87 -2.26 7.86
CA GLN A 39 5.37 -2.67 6.54
C GLN A 39 4.29 -1.71 6.04
N THR A 40 4.23 -1.55 4.73
CA THR A 40 3.44 -0.51 4.04
C THR A 40 1.98 -0.47 4.47
N GLN A 41 1.58 0.69 4.96
CA GLN A 41 0.23 1.01 5.39
C GLN A 41 -0.01 2.50 5.20
N VAL A 42 -1.13 2.88 4.59
CA VAL A 42 -1.53 4.27 4.40
C VAL A 42 -2.93 4.48 4.94
N ALA A 43 -3.18 5.62 5.56
CA ALA A 43 -4.51 6.06 5.98
C ALA A 43 -4.92 7.30 5.21
N VAL A 44 -6.19 7.38 4.81
CA VAL A 44 -6.78 8.53 4.10
C VAL A 44 -8.01 9.02 4.83
N SER A 45 -8.12 10.34 5.00
CA SER A 45 -9.30 10.97 5.56
C SER A 45 -9.82 12.07 4.65
N ALA A 46 -11.11 12.05 4.38
CA ALA A 46 -11.83 13.13 3.73
C ALA A 46 -12.46 14.10 4.74
N SER A 47 -12.47 13.73 6.03
CA SER A 47 -13.03 14.48 7.16
C SER A 47 -11.96 14.64 8.25
N SER A 48 -12.27 15.31 9.32
CA SER A 48 -11.37 15.42 10.49
C SER A 48 -11.48 14.25 11.47
N THR A 49 -12.40 13.31 11.28
CA THR A 49 -12.82 12.38 12.33
C THR A 49 -12.71 10.89 11.97
N THR A 50 -12.71 10.54 10.69
CA THR A 50 -12.67 9.14 10.25
C THR A 50 -11.60 8.88 9.22
N TRP A 51 -11.10 7.65 9.21
CA TRP A 51 -10.02 7.19 8.36
C TRP A 51 -10.41 5.95 7.57
N LEU A 52 -10.00 5.91 6.32
CA LEU A 52 -9.95 4.70 5.51
C LEU A 52 -8.50 4.21 5.46
N LEU A 53 -8.28 2.94 5.75
CA LEU A 53 -6.97 2.31 5.60
C LEU A 53 -6.81 1.75 4.19
N LEU A 54 -5.66 1.97 3.59
CA LEU A 54 -5.27 1.35 2.33
C LEU A 54 -4.35 0.18 2.66
N ASN A 55 -4.82 -1.04 2.45
CA ASN A 55 -4.29 -2.32 2.92
C ASN A 55 -4.41 -2.54 4.44
N ALA A 56 -4.01 -3.70 4.90
CA ALA A 56 -3.97 -4.10 6.30
C ALA A 56 -2.65 -4.80 6.60
N SER A 57 -1.63 -3.99 6.91
CA SER A 57 -0.28 -4.43 7.21
C SER A 57 -0.22 -5.41 8.38
N PRO A 58 0.68 -6.40 8.39
CA PRO A 58 0.95 -7.22 9.57
C PRO A 58 1.33 -6.40 10.82
N ASP A 59 1.88 -5.19 10.63
CA ASP A 59 2.26 -4.27 11.69
C ASP A 59 1.11 -3.34 12.14
N LEU A 60 -0.11 -3.52 11.61
CA LEU A 60 -1.27 -2.65 11.84
C LEU A 60 -1.47 -2.29 13.31
N ARG A 61 -1.40 -3.27 14.22
CA ARG A 61 -1.57 -3.02 15.64
C ARG A 61 -0.53 -2.01 16.18
N GLN A 62 0.72 -2.18 15.83
CA GLN A 62 1.79 -1.28 16.26
C GLN A 62 1.61 0.12 15.65
N GLN A 63 1.24 0.18 14.38
CA GLN A 63 1.02 1.43 13.65
C GLN A 63 -0.11 2.26 14.27
N LEU A 64 -1.26 1.63 14.58
CA LEU A 64 -2.38 2.30 15.23
C LEU A 64 -2.05 2.75 16.67
N LEU A 65 -1.26 1.99 17.41
CA LEU A 65 -0.85 2.36 18.77
C LEU A 65 0.18 3.50 18.80
N SER A 66 0.96 3.69 17.74
CA SER A 66 1.98 4.73 17.66
C SER A 66 1.41 6.12 17.36
N ASP A 67 0.13 6.22 16.99
CA ASP A 67 -0.52 7.47 16.61
C ASP A 67 -1.84 7.68 17.34
N SER A 68 -1.89 8.77 18.13
CA SER A 68 -3.06 9.10 18.96
C SER A 68 -4.32 9.40 18.18
N GLU A 69 -4.24 9.72 16.90
CA GLU A 69 -5.42 9.95 16.05
C GLU A 69 -6.24 8.67 15.83
N PHE A 70 -5.66 7.49 16.04
CA PHE A 70 -6.36 6.21 15.96
C PHE A 70 -6.84 5.68 17.32
N ALA A 71 -6.60 6.44 18.39
CA ALA A 71 -7.06 6.06 19.73
C ALA A 71 -8.59 6.12 19.85
N PRO A 72 -9.20 5.28 20.69
CA PRO A 72 -10.63 5.37 21.01
C PRO A 72 -11.02 6.73 21.59
N THR A 73 -12.08 7.36 21.07
CA THR A 73 -12.46 8.73 21.46
C THR A 73 -13.78 8.83 22.26
N ALA A 74 -14.73 7.91 22.08
CA ALA A 74 -16.10 8.12 22.55
C ALA A 74 -16.70 6.96 23.37
N ALA A 75 -16.28 5.74 23.14
CA ALA A 75 -16.86 4.55 23.79
C ALA A 75 -15.76 3.66 24.37
N LEU A 76 -16.13 2.72 25.24
CA LEU A 76 -15.21 1.74 25.80
C LEU A 76 -14.43 0.98 24.71
N ARG A 77 -15.08 0.72 23.57
CA ARG A 77 -14.48 0.20 22.35
C ARG A 77 -14.99 1.03 21.17
N SER A 78 -14.10 1.75 20.52
CA SER A 78 -14.38 2.52 19.33
C SER A 78 -13.11 2.64 18.49
N THR A 79 -13.27 2.94 17.24
CA THR A 79 -12.16 3.22 16.31
C THR A 79 -12.58 4.33 15.35
N PRO A 80 -11.69 5.23 14.98
CA PRO A 80 -11.94 6.18 13.89
C PRO A 80 -11.80 5.53 12.51
N ILE A 81 -11.50 4.23 12.41
CA ILE A 81 -11.35 3.52 11.14
C ILE A 81 -12.74 3.10 10.65
N ASP A 82 -13.14 3.66 9.52
CA ASP A 82 -14.43 3.44 8.88
C ASP A 82 -14.39 2.25 7.90
N GLY A 83 -13.23 2.00 7.29
CA GLY A 83 -13.06 0.88 6.37
C GLY A 83 -11.62 0.61 5.98
N ILE A 84 -11.42 -0.50 5.30
CA ILE A 84 -10.13 -0.94 4.76
C ILE A 84 -10.31 -1.28 3.29
N MET A 85 -9.44 -0.75 2.42
CA MET A 85 -9.37 -1.05 1.00
C MET A 85 -8.16 -1.91 0.70
N LEU A 86 -8.35 -3.05 0.05
CA LEU A 86 -7.28 -3.98 -0.28
C LEU A 86 -6.86 -3.83 -1.73
N THR A 87 -5.55 -3.71 -1.97
CA THR A 87 -4.99 -3.61 -3.33
C THR A 87 -4.63 -4.96 -3.93
N SER A 88 -4.44 -5.98 -3.10
CA SER A 88 -4.15 -7.37 -3.50
C SER A 88 -4.46 -8.34 -2.35
N ALA A 89 -4.24 -9.64 -2.59
CA ALA A 89 -4.30 -10.66 -1.54
C ALA A 89 -2.93 -10.99 -0.92
N ASP A 90 -1.89 -10.19 -1.19
CA ASP A 90 -0.57 -10.40 -0.60
C ASP A 90 -0.59 -10.32 0.92
N THR A 91 0.25 -11.12 1.57
CA THR A 91 0.22 -11.26 3.03
C THR A 91 0.49 -9.95 3.76
N ASP A 92 1.35 -9.09 3.23
CA ASP A 92 1.63 -7.76 3.76
C ASP A 92 0.48 -6.74 3.53
N CYS A 93 -0.45 -7.06 2.62
CA CYS A 93 -1.66 -6.28 2.39
C CYS A 93 -2.87 -6.71 3.25
N VAL A 94 -2.89 -7.96 3.74
CA VAL A 94 -4.14 -8.53 4.32
C VAL A 94 -4.01 -9.08 5.73
N LEU A 95 -2.82 -9.46 6.22
CA LEU A 95 -2.71 -10.14 7.52
C LEU A 95 -3.15 -9.27 8.70
N GLY A 96 -3.03 -7.96 8.61
CA GLY A 96 -3.50 -7.02 9.62
C GLY A 96 -5.02 -7.07 9.85
N LEU A 97 -5.81 -7.56 8.88
CA LEU A 97 -7.24 -7.78 9.06
C LEU A 97 -7.56 -8.65 10.28
N LEU A 98 -6.69 -9.59 10.62
CA LEU A 98 -6.87 -10.47 11.77
C LEU A 98 -6.86 -9.71 13.11
N HIS A 99 -6.26 -8.53 13.18
CA HIS A 99 -6.33 -7.65 14.34
C HIS A 99 -7.70 -6.96 14.46
N MET A 100 -8.45 -6.86 13.36
CA MET A 100 -9.75 -6.19 13.32
C MET A 100 -10.91 -7.08 13.84
N ARG A 101 -10.63 -8.32 14.29
CA ARG A 101 -11.62 -9.23 14.89
C ARG A 101 -12.18 -8.78 16.25
N GLU A 102 -11.80 -7.60 16.73
CA GLU A 102 -12.07 -7.12 18.10
C GLU A 102 -13.47 -6.49 18.25
N PHE A 103 -14.47 -7.03 17.55
CA PHE A 103 -15.91 -6.73 17.72
C PHE A 103 -16.28 -5.28 17.47
N GLN A 104 -15.88 -4.74 16.33
CA GLN A 104 -16.23 -3.41 15.86
C GLN A 104 -16.85 -3.48 14.47
N PRO A 105 -17.72 -2.52 14.09
CA PRO A 105 -18.17 -2.39 12.70
C PRO A 105 -16.96 -2.17 11.80
N LEU A 106 -16.90 -2.88 10.68
CA LEU A 106 -15.82 -2.75 9.74
C LEU A 106 -16.33 -3.01 8.33
N HIS A 107 -15.98 -2.11 7.39
CA HIS A 107 -16.15 -2.33 5.97
C HIS A 107 -14.82 -2.70 5.32
N ILE A 108 -14.79 -3.79 4.56
CA ILE A 108 -13.63 -4.22 3.79
C ILE A 108 -13.98 -4.15 2.32
N TYR A 109 -13.22 -3.35 1.58
CA TYR A 109 -13.38 -3.14 0.16
C TYR A 109 -12.27 -3.87 -0.59
N SER A 110 -12.62 -4.71 -1.55
CA SER A 110 -11.67 -5.46 -2.36
C SER A 110 -12.26 -5.83 -3.71
N THR A 111 -11.43 -6.30 -4.65
CA THR A 111 -11.94 -6.96 -5.86
C THR A 111 -12.68 -8.25 -5.50
N SER A 112 -13.51 -8.75 -6.39
CA SER A 112 -14.24 -10.02 -6.19
C SER A 112 -13.28 -11.19 -6.02
N ALA A 113 -12.18 -11.21 -6.77
CA ALA A 113 -11.16 -12.25 -6.68
C ALA A 113 -10.46 -12.25 -5.32
N VAL A 114 -10.01 -11.08 -4.84
CA VAL A 114 -9.37 -10.95 -3.52
C VAL A 114 -10.34 -11.35 -2.41
N ARG A 115 -11.60 -10.89 -2.45
CA ARG A 115 -12.64 -11.30 -1.51
C ARG A 115 -12.79 -12.83 -1.48
N ARG A 116 -12.92 -13.46 -2.64
CA ARG A 116 -13.08 -14.91 -2.75
C ARG A 116 -11.89 -15.67 -2.14
N ILE A 117 -10.65 -15.25 -2.44
CA ILE A 117 -9.45 -15.83 -1.85
C ILE A 117 -9.50 -15.79 -0.31
N LEU A 118 -9.92 -14.68 0.26
CA LEU A 118 -9.89 -14.48 1.72
C LEU A 118 -11.08 -15.13 2.43
N THR A 119 -12.29 -15.09 1.87
CA THR A 119 -13.50 -15.54 2.58
C THR A 119 -13.89 -16.98 2.27
N GLU A 120 -13.64 -17.47 1.06
CA GLU A 120 -14.09 -18.81 0.63
C GLU A 120 -12.95 -19.84 0.68
N GLU A 121 -11.76 -19.46 0.22
CA GLU A 121 -10.64 -20.36 0.05
C GLU A 121 -9.65 -20.35 1.24
N ASN A 122 -9.84 -19.42 2.19
CA ASN A 122 -8.98 -19.29 3.37
C ASN A 122 -9.80 -19.30 4.65
N SER A 123 -9.68 -20.38 5.42
CA SER A 123 -10.45 -20.54 6.66
C SER A 123 -10.06 -19.57 7.78
N LEU A 124 -8.85 -19.00 7.75
CA LEU A 124 -8.35 -18.13 8.81
C LEU A 124 -9.16 -16.82 8.90
N PHE A 125 -9.52 -16.23 7.76
CA PHE A 125 -10.29 -14.99 7.72
C PHE A 125 -11.77 -15.16 8.09
N LYS A 126 -12.29 -16.40 8.20
CA LYS A 126 -13.62 -16.67 8.76
C LYS A 126 -13.75 -16.22 10.22
N THR A 127 -12.63 -15.94 10.88
CA THR A 127 -12.66 -15.32 12.23
C THR A 127 -13.36 -13.95 12.22
N LEU A 128 -13.34 -13.22 11.10
CA LEU A 128 -13.99 -11.93 10.94
C LEU A 128 -15.53 -12.03 10.87
N GLU A 129 -16.07 -13.17 10.44
CA GLU A 129 -17.50 -13.43 10.37
C GLU A 129 -18.14 -13.54 11.77
N ARG A 130 -17.33 -13.79 12.81
CA ARG A 130 -17.80 -13.91 14.20
C ARG A 130 -17.97 -12.56 14.88
N SER A 131 -17.59 -11.46 14.24
CA SER A 131 -17.77 -10.11 14.76
C SER A 131 -19.25 -9.77 14.90
N VAL A 132 -19.61 -9.08 15.97
CA VAL A 132 -20.95 -8.53 16.19
C VAL A 132 -20.78 -7.05 16.52
N PRO A 133 -21.18 -6.15 15.62
CA PRO A 133 -21.76 -6.37 14.29
C PRO A 133 -20.80 -7.07 13.31
N PRO A 134 -21.33 -7.73 12.27
CA PRO A 134 -20.50 -8.46 11.31
C PRO A 134 -19.64 -7.52 10.48
N VAL A 135 -18.51 -8.05 9.96
CA VAL A 135 -17.70 -7.37 8.95
C VAL A 135 -18.45 -7.36 7.62
N HIS A 136 -18.53 -6.19 7.00
CA HIS A 136 -19.16 -6.01 5.70
C HIS A 136 -18.09 -6.04 4.60
N TRP A 137 -18.27 -6.93 3.63
CA TRP A 137 -17.43 -7.03 2.45
C TRP A 137 -18.10 -6.34 1.26
N GLU A 138 -17.42 -5.34 0.71
CA GLU A 138 -17.87 -4.57 -0.43
C GLU A 138 -16.95 -4.82 -1.63
N VAL A 139 -17.55 -4.97 -2.81
CA VAL A 139 -16.77 -5.17 -4.04
C VAL A 139 -16.37 -3.83 -4.64
N LEU A 140 -15.07 -3.66 -4.89
CA LEU A 140 -14.52 -2.58 -5.70
C LEU A 140 -14.59 -2.97 -7.18
N PRO A 141 -15.52 -2.41 -7.96
CA PRO A 141 -15.56 -2.68 -9.39
C PRO A 141 -14.36 -2.00 -10.09
N LEU A 142 -13.75 -2.71 -11.05
CA LEU A 142 -12.64 -2.15 -11.80
C LEU A 142 -13.11 -0.95 -12.67
N ASP A 143 -12.30 0.09 -12.70
CA ASP A 143 -12.50 1.31 -13.50
C ASP A 143 -13.80 2.10 -13.25
N HIS A 144 -14.58 1.74 -12.24
CA HIS A 144 -15.79 2.45 -11.85
C HIS A 144 -15.61 3.08 -10.47
N PRO A 145 -15.84 4.40 -10.31
CA PRO A 145 -15.71 5.04 -9.01
C PRO A 145 -16.88 4.63 -8.10
N ILE A 146 -16.57 4.27 -6.86
CA ILE A 146 -17.55 4.14 -5.79
C ILE A 146 -17.42 5.31 -4.83
N ARG A 147 -18.56 5.74 -4.24
CA ARG A 147 -18.60 6.79 -3.22
C ARG A 147 -18.51 6.18 -1.83
N PHE A 148 -17.71 6.80 -1.00
CA PHE A 148 -17.67 6.52 0.44
C PHE A 148 -18.50 7.55 1.19
N SER A 149 -19.47 7.06 1.96
CA SER A 149 -20.26 7.92 2.85
C SER A 149 -19.44 8.18 4.10
N GLY A 150 -19.02 9.43 4.30
CA GLY A 150 -18.48 9.88 5.59
C GLY A 150 -19.62 10.41 6.48
N PRO A 151 -19.42 10.54 7.81
CA PRO A 151 -20.42 11.13 8.70
C PRO A 151 -20.77 12.57 8.38
N ASP A 152 -20.00 13.25 7.53
CA ASP A 152 -20.23 14.63 7.08
C ASP A 152 -20.93 14.74 5.71
N ASP A 153 -21.92 13.92 5.45
CA ASP A 153 -22.83 14.12 4.30
C ASP A 153 -23.70 15.41 4.46
N SER A 154 -23.22 16.37 5.23
CA SER A 154 -23.83 17.69 5.41
C SER A 154 -23.62 18.59 4.20
N GLY A 155 -24.12 18.18 3.03
CA GLY A 155 -24.43 19.10 1.92
C GLY A 155 -23.27 19.79 1.18
N SER A 156 -22.00 19.56 1.51
CA SER A 156 -20.87 20.25 0.84
C SER A 156 -20.51 19.69 -0.56
N GLY A 157 -21.16 18.62 -1.01
CA GLY A 157 -21.02 18.07 -2.36
C GLY A 157 -19.68 17.38 -2.70
N LYS A 158 -18.70 17.38 -1.80
CA LYS A 158 -17.35 16.88 -2.05
C LYS A 158 -17.11 15.52 -1.37
N GLY A 159 -17.91 14.51 -1.71
CA GLY A 159 -17.70 13.13 -1.25
C GLY A 159 -16.34 12.58 -1.66
N LEU A 160 -15.83 11.62 -0.87
CA LEU A 160 -14.67 10.83 -1.27
C LEU A 160 -15.13 9.71 -2.22
N TYR A 161 -14.44 9.59 -3.34
CA TYR A 161 -14.64 8.51 -4.31
C TYR A 161 -13.35 7.72 -4.46
N CYS A 162 -13.49 6.42 -4.70
CA CYS A 162 -12.37 5.56 -5.06
C CYS A 162 -12.68 4.78 -6.32
N ARG A 163 -11.69 4.67 -7.20
CA ARG A 163 -11.69 3.82 -8.39
C ARG A 163 -10.58 2.80 -8.28
N ALA A 164 -10.90 1.52 -8.43
CA ALA A 164 -9.93 0.45 -8.54
C ALA A 164 -9.38 0.41 -9.98
N VAL A 165 -8.07 0.46 -10.12
CA VAL A 165 -7.34 0.52 -11.39
C VAL A 165 -6.55 -0.77 -11.56
N PRO A 166 -6.81 -1.63 -12.57
CA PRO A 166 -6.05 -2.84 -12.77
C PRO A 166 -4.58 -2.52 -13.09
N LEU A 167 -3.66 -3.22 -12.43
CA LEU A 167 -2.22 -3.09 -12.62
C LEU A 167 -1.59 -4.32 -13.28
N HIS A 168 -2.40 -5.31 -13.67
CA HIS A 168 -2.01 -6.52 -14.38
C HIS A 168 -0.93 -7.34 -13.66
N GLY A 169 -0.99 -7.40 -12.32
CA GLY A 169 -0.15 -8.22 -11.46
C GLY A 169 -0.62 -9.67 -11.40
N GLU A 170 0.01 -10.45 -10.54
CA GLU A 170 -0.30 -11.87 -10.36
C GLU A 170 -0.85 -12.13 -8.95
N PHE A 171 -1.66 -13.18 -8.80
CA PHE A 171 -2.11 -13.63 -7.49
C PHE A 171 -0.94 -14.22 -6.70
N PRO A 172 -0.92 -14.09 -5.35
CA PRO A 172 0.13 -14.63 -4.51
C PRO A 172 0.34 -16.14 -4.68
N ASP A 173 1.58 -16.60 -4.50
CA ASP A 173 1.95 -18.00 -4.67
C ASP A 173 1.25 -18.98 -3.69
N TYR A 174 0.74 -18.49 -2.54
CA TYR A 174 -0.03 -19.31 -1.61
C TYR A 174 -1.43 -19.66 -2.13
N VAL A 175 -1.95 -18.90 -3.11
CA VAL A 175 -3.21 -19.21 -3.79
C VAL A 175 -2.98 -20.38 -4.72
N SER A 176 -3.80 -21.43 -4.61
CA SER A 176 -3.65 -22.63 -5.43
C SER A 176 -3.64 -22.29 -6.94
N LYS A 177 -2.84 -23.04 -7.71
CA LYS A 177 -2.76 -22.85 -9.16
C LYS A 177 -4.15 -22.93 -9.83
N HIS A 178 -4.95 -23.91 -9.41
CA HIS A 178 -6.30 -24.09 -9.95
C HIS A 178 -7.16 -22.83 -9.75
N LEU A 179 -7.08 -22.22 -8.57
CA LEU A 179 -7.83 -21.00 -8.27
C LEU A 179 -7.30 -19.81 -9.09
N ARG A 180 -5.98 -19.65 -9.17
CA ARG A 180 -5.35 -18.58 -9.99
C ARG A 180 -5.73 -18.67 -11.46
N ASP A 181 -5.92 -19.89 -12.00
CA ASP A 181 -6.28 -20.12 -13.40
C ASP A 181 -7.74 -19.73 -13.72
N VAL A 182 -8.63 -19.65 -12.72
CA VAL A 182 -10.06 -19.33 -12.91
C VAL A 182 -10.47 -17.94 -12.43
N LEU A 183 -9.66 -17.26 -11.64
CA LEU A 183 -9.94 -15.90 -11.17
C LEU A 183 -9.62 -14.87 -12.26
N PRO A 184 -10.40 -13.76 -12.34
CA PRO A 184 -10.09 -12.65 -13.24
C PRO A 184 -8.72 -12.05 -12.93
N GLN A 185 -7.77 -12.17 -13.85
CA GLN A 185 -6.37 -11.75 -13.63
C GLN A 185 -6.23 -10.25 -13.36
N ASP A 186 -7.09 -9.42 -13.97
CA ASP A 186 -7.08 -7.96 -13.76
C ASP A 186 -7.50 -7.56 -12.34
N GLU A 187 -8.10 -8.48 -11.58
CA GLU A 187 -8.48 -8.28 -10.18
C GLU A 187 -7.40 -8.68 -9.16
N ALA A 188 -6.25 -9.22 -9.62
CA ALA A 188 -5.19 -9.71 -8.74
C ALA A 188 -4.48 -8.59 -7.98
N VAL A 189 -4.10 -7.52 -8.71
CA VAL A 189 -3.40 -6.36 -8.17
C VAL A 189 -4.02 -5.10 -8.76
N ILE A 190 -4.43 -4.19 -7.90
CA ILE A 190 -5.04 -2.91 -8.29
C ILE A 190 -4.32 -1.73 -7.65
N GLY A 191 -4.34 -0.60 -8.33
CA GLY A 191 -4.11 0.71 -7.75
C GLY A 191 -5.45 1.31 -7.30
N LEU A 192 -5.38 2.27 -6.38
CA LEU A 192 -6.54 3.02 -5.88
C LEU A 192 -6.40 4.49 -6.29
N GLU A 193 -7.32 4.97 -7.12
CA GLU A 193 -7.45 6.40 -7.44
C GLU A 193 -8.53 6.99 -6.54
N LEU A 194 -8.12 7.79 -5.55
CA LEU A 194 -9.02 8.47 -4.63
C LEU A 194 -9.22 9.92 -5.09
N THR A 195 -10.48 10.38 -5.10
CA THR A 195 -10.83 11.74 -5.53
C THR A 195 -11.77 12.42 -4.54
N GLN A 196 -11.51 13.71 -4.27
CA GLN A 196 -12.38 14.56 -3.47
C GLN A 196 -12.45 15.96 -4.13
N GLY A 197 -13.54 16.25 -4.84
CA GLY A 197 -13.62 17.42 -5.72
C GLY A 197 -12.54 17.33 -6.80
N ASP A 198 -11.67 18.34 -6.89
CA ASP A 198 -10.57 18.39 -7.88
C ASP A 198 -9.29 17.71 -7.39
N ILE A 199 -9.27 17.24 -6.14
CA ILE A 199 -8.11 16.56 -5.55
C ILE A 199 -8.08 15.11 -6.00
N LYS A 200 -6.92 14.66 -6.48
CA LYS A 200 -6.65 13.28 -6.87
C LYS A 200 -5.44 12.75 -6.12
N PHE A 201 -5.59 11.59 -5.50
CA PHE A 201 -4.52 10.81 -4.90
C PHE A 201 -4.49 9.43 -5.55
N PHE A 202 -3.33 9.00 -6.01
CA PHE A 202 -3.13 7.66 -6.57
C PHE A 202 -2.21 6.83 -5.68
N TYR A 203 -2.66 5.62 -5.32
CA TYR A 203 -1.93 4.69 -4.48
C TYR A 203 -1.75 3.34 -5.18
N ALA A 204 -0.51 2.91 -5.38
CA ALA A 204 -0.15 1.66 -6.04
C ALA A 204 1.13 1.07 -5.41
N PRO A 205 1.03 0.41 -4.23
CA PRO A 205 2.20 -0.07 -3.49
C PRO A 205 2.89 -1.28 -4.14
N THR A 206 2.21 -1.95 -5.04
CA THR A 206 2.76 -3.01 -5.91
C THR A 206 2.51 -2.61 -7.35
N LEU A 207 3.57 -2.43 -8.12
CA LEU A 207 3.51 -1.96 -9.50
C LEU A 207 4.29 -2.89 -10.44
N PRO A 208 3.64 -3.81 -11.14
CA PRO A 208 4.30 -4.71 -12.09
C PRO A 208 4.89 -4.01 -13.32
N GLY A 209 4.51 -2.76 -13.58
CA GLY A 209 4.97 -1.99 -14.73
C GLY A 209 4.36 -2.43 -16.06
N ARG A 210 3.24 -3.13 -16.02
CA ARG A 210 2.51 -3.57 -17.23
C ARG A 210 1.45 -2.54 -17.59
N GLY A 211 1.28 -2.28 -18.89
CA GLY A 211 0.34 -1.27 -19.39
C GLY A 211 0.72 0.17 -19.04
N ASP A 212 0.03 1.14 -19.61
CA ASP A 212 0.32 2.58 -19.43
C ASP A 212 -0.71 3.33 -18.56
N GLY A 213 -1.77 2.65 -18.13
CA GLY A 213 -2.86 3.27 -17.38
C GLY A 213 -2.44 3.93 -16.07
N TRP A 214 -1.47 3.37 -15.37
CA TRP A 214 -0.92 3.90 -14.13
C TRP A 214 -0.12 5.20 -14.33
N LYS A 215 0.64 5.33 -15.45
CA LYS A 215 1.47 6.52 -15.73
C LYS A 215 0.62 7.79 -15.80
N ARG A 216 -0.51 7.71 -16.51
CA ARG A 216 -1.45 8.84 -16.60
C ARG A 216 -1.98 9.23 -15.22
N ARG A 217 -2.31 8.27 -14.37
CA ARG A 217 -2.82 8.54 -13.02
C ARG A 217 -1.77 9.17 -12.12
N VAL A 218 -0.52 8.71 -12.19
CA VAL A 218 0.60 9.37 -11.50
C VAL A 218 0.78 10.81 -11.99
N ALA A 219 0.69 11.03 -13.32
CA ALA A 219 0.86 12.37 -13.91
C ALA A 219 -0.27 13.35 -13.54
N GLU A 220 -1.52 12.86 -13.42
CA GLU A 220 -2.71 13.68 -13.14
C GLU A 220 -2.97 13.90 -11.64
N SER A 221 -2.32 13.16 -10.75
CA SER A 221 -2.57 13.24 -9.31
C SER A 221 -1.77 14.36 -8.65
N GLN A 222 -2.35 15.03 -7.65
CA GLN A 222 -1.64 15.95 -6.76
C GLN A 222 -0.66 15.21 -5.85
N LEU A 223 -0.99 13.98 -5.49
CA LEU A 223 -0.13 13.05 -4.77
C LEU A 223 -0.21 11.69 -5.43
N ALA A 224 0.94 11.07 -5.71
CA ALA A 224 1.01 9.66 -6.10
C ALA A 224 1.98 8.94 -5.16
N MET A 225 1.49 7.88 -4.51
CA MET A 225 2.30 6.95 -3.71
C MET A 225 2.38 5.63 -4.45
N ILE A 226 3.56 5.27 -4.91
CA ILE A 226 3.75 4.07 -5.73
C ILE A 226 4.90 3.21 -5.23
N ASP A 227 4.97 2.03 -5.80
CA ASP A 227 5.95 0.98 -5.53
C ASP A 227 7.40 1.48 -5.62
N GLY A 228 8.13 1.33 -4.54
CA GLY A 228 9.55 1.63 -4.41
C GLY A 228 10.39 0.41 -4.03
N THR A 229 9.91 -0.81 -4.27
CA THR A 229 10.46 -2.02 -3.69
C THR A 229 11.93 -2.22 -3.99
N PHE A 230 12.35 -2.20 -5.26
CA PHE A 230 13.72 -2.50 -5.66
C PHE A 230 14.36 -1.39 -6.48
N TRP A 231 15.64 -1.14 -6.20
CA TRP A 231 16.43 -0.20 -6.99
C TRP A 231 16.74 -0.73 -8.40
N THR A 232 17.26 -1.98 -8.49
CA THR A 232 17.53 -2.65 -9.77
C THR A 232 16.75 -3.95 -9.92
N ASP A 233 16.61 -4.43 -11.16
CA ASP A 233 15.88 -5.67 -11.43
C ASP A 233 16.52 -6.90 -10.78
N ASP A 234 17.84 -6.93 -10.68
CA ASP A 234 18.65 -8.01 -10.13
C ASP A 234 19.05 -7.82 -8.65
N GLU A 235 18.51 -6.83 -7.95
CA GLU A 235 18.89 -6.47 -6.57
C GLU A 235 18.88 -7.66 -5.61
N LEU A 236 17.82 -8.48 -5.62
CA LEU A 236 17.74 -9.67 -4.76
C LEU A 236 18.76 -10.73 -5.13
N ILE A 237 19.04 -10.91 -6.44
CA ILE A 237 20.05 -11.85 -6.93
C ILE A 237 21.43 -11.40 -6.45
N GLY A 238 21.72 -10.11 -6.53
CA GLY A 238 22.98 -9.53 -6.05
C GLY A 238 23.21 -9.75 -4.56
N VAL A 239 22.15 -9.66 -3.74
CA VAL A 239 22.25 -9.85 -2.27
C VAL A 239 22.26 -11.31 -1.85
N ARG A 240 21.49 -12.18 -2.52
CA ARG A 240 21.28 -13.58 -2.13
C ARG A 240 22.13 -14.57 -2.93
N GLY A 241 22.74 -14.14 -4.02
CA GLY A 241 23.46 -14.98 -4.97
C GLY A 241 22.56 -15.81 -5.91
N SER A 242 21.25 -15.78 -5.71
CA SER A 242 20.25 -16.48 -6.54
C SER A 242 18.85 -15.95 -6.25
N GLY A 243 17.89 -16.26 -7.11
CA GLY A 243 16.49 -15.90 -6.90
C GLY A 243 15.80 -15.37 -8.15
N LYS A 244 14.64 -14.75 -7.95
CA LYS A 244 13.86 -14.07 -9.01
C LYS A 244 14.27 -12.59 -9.10
N THR A 245 14.10 -12.02 -10.29
CA THR A 245 14.26 -10.55 -10.48
C THR A 245 13.05 -9.79 -9.90
N ALA A 246 13.18 -8.47 -9.75
CA ALA A 246 12.09 -7.60 -9.32
C ALA A 246 10.85 -7.77 -10.22
N ARG A 247 11.03 -7.74 -11.52
CA ARG A 247 9.94 -7.92 -12.51
C ARG A 247 9.29 -9.31 -12.41
N GLN A 248 10.07 -10.36 -12.13
CA GLN A 248 9.55 -11.72 -11.97
C GLN A 248 8.70 -11.91 -10.71
N ILE A 249 8.80 -11.00 -9.75
CA ILE A 249 7.98 -11.02 -8.53
C ILE A 249 7.00 -9.84 -8.46
N GLY A 250 6.74 -9.21 -9.61
CA GLY A 250 5.65 -8.23 -9.75
C GLY A 250 6.01 -6.79 -9.39
N HIS A 251 7.30 -6.42 -9.37
CA HIS A 251 7.74 -5.06 -9.06
C HIS A 251 8.53 -4.43 -10.21
N LEU A 252 8.18 -3.20 -10.58
CA LEU A 252 8.96 -2.39 -11.51
C LEU A 252 10.21 -1.87 -10.77
N PRO A 253 11.43 -2.17 -11.24
CA PRO A 253 12.61 -1.60 -10.61
C PRO A 253 12.64 -0.08 -10.77
N LEU A 254 13.24 0.61 -9.81
CA LEU A 254 13.31 2.08 -9.82
C LEU A 254 14.28 2.59 -10.89
N SER A 255 15.39 1.89 -11.13
CA SER A 255 16.45 2.30 -12.06
C SER A 255 16.67 1.29 -13.19
N GLY A 256 17.52 1.67 -14.14
CA GLY A 256 17.85 0.86 -15.31
C GLY A 256 16.84 1.01 -16.46
N PRO A 257 17.12 0.37 -17.61
CA PRO A 257 16.29 0.49 -18.81
C PRO A 257 14.84 0.03 -18.56
N GLY A 258 13.88 0.91 -18.89
CA GLY A 258 12.45 0.68 -18.63
C GLY A 258 12.12 0.56 -17.13
N GLY A 259 12.94 1.09 -16.25
CA GLY A 259 12.63 1.27 -14.83
C GLY A 259 11.76 2.51 -14.59
N LEU A 260 11.33 2.71 -13.34
CA LEU A 260 10.42 3.79 -12.99
C LEU A 260 10.95 5.18 -13.38
N LEU A 261 12.23 5.45 -13.12
CA LEU A 261 12.84 6.75 -13.43
C LEU A 261 12.89 7.01 -14.93
N ASP A 262 13.12 5.98 -15.74
CA ASP A 262 13.12 6.06 -17.20
C ASP A 262 11.68 6.29 -17.73
N GLU A 263 10.72 5.51 -17.27
CA GLU A 263 9.31 5.55 -17.65
C GLU A 263 8.57 6.84 -17.24
N MET A 264 9.02 7.51 -16.17
CA MET A 264 8.37 8.68 -15.58
C MET A 264 9.14 10.00 -15.81
N THR A 265 10.10 10.01 -16.72
CA THR A 265 10.84 11.23 -17.06
C THR A 265 9.91 12.32 -17.61
N GLY A 266 9.92 13.49 -16.96
CA GLY A 266 9.16 14.67 -17.41
C GLY A 266 7.64 14.62 -17.19
N LEU A 267 7.11 13.63 -16.50
CA LEU A 267 5.66 13.45 -16.27
C LEU A 267 5.19 14.10 -14.96
N GLY A 268 4.17 14.97 -15.09
CA GLY A 268 3.36 15.48 -13.98
C GLY A 268 4.02 16.52 -13.08
N LYS A 269 3.18 17.28 -12.33
CA LYS A 269 3.60 18.33 -11.39
C LYS A 269 3.28 17.98 -9.92
N GLY A 270 2.57 16.88 -9.67
CA GLY A 270 2.20 16.44 -8.32
C GLY A 270 3.39 15.89 -7.53
N ARG A 271 3.18 15.73 -6.22
CA ARG A 271 4.16 15.05 -5.35
C ARG A 271 4.18 13.55 -5.68
N ARG A 272 5.37 13.01 -5.79
CA ARG A 272 5.63 11.61 -6.12
C ARG A 272 6.41 10.97 -5.01
N VAL A 273 5.83 9.96 -4.39
CA VAL A 273 6.34 9.35 -3.17
C VAL A 273 6.47 7.85 -3.36
N LEU A 274 7.60 7.29 -3.02
CA LEU A 274 7.85 5.85 -3.04
C LEU A 274 7.47 5.24 -1.69
N VAL A 275 6.67 4.19 -1.74
CA VAL A 275 6.30 3.34 -0.60
C VAL A 275 6.75 1.91 -0.86
N HIS A 276 6.56 1.01 0.09
CA HIS A 276 6.85 -0.41 -0.07
C HIS A 276 8.34 -0.71 -0.40
N LEU A 277 9.28 -0.02 0.28
CA LEU A 277 10.70 -0.20 0.04
C LEU A 277 11.20 -1.52 0.66
N ASN A 278 11.87 -2.34 -0.14
CA ASN A 278 12.50 -3.56 0.38
C ASN A 278 13.75 -3.21 1.22
N ASN A 279 14.01 -4.01 2.24
CA ASN A 279 15.14 -3.81 3.16
C ASN A 279 16.52 -3.83 2.47
N THR A 280 16.62 -4.38 1.25
CA THR A 280 17.87 -4.39 0.47
C THR A 280 18.05 -3.16 -0.40
N ASN A 281 16.98 -2.37 -0.63
CA ASN A 281 17.02 -1.21 -1.51
C ASN A 281 18.03 -0.16 -1.01
N PRO A 282 19.06 0.18 -1.81
CA PRO A 282 20.10 1.13 -1.40
C PRO A 282 19.54 2.55 -1.12
N ALA A 283 18.38 2.91 -1.67
CA ALA A 283 17.76 4.20 -1.42
C ALA A 283 17.29 4.41 0.02
N LEU A 284 17.26 3.36 0.85
CA LEU A 284 17.01 3.45 2.31
C LEU A 284 18.13 4.16 3.07
N ASP A 285 19.35 4.24 2.51
CA ASP A 285 20.43 5.07 3.02
C ASP A 285 20.34 6.47 2.37
N GLU A 286 20.04 7.49 3.16
CA GLU A 286 19.82 8.87 2.69
C GLU A 286 21.08 9.50 2.05
N GLU A 287 22.28 8.95 2.32
CA GLU A 287 23.55 9.37 1.73
C GLU A 287 23.92 8.58 0.46
N SER A 288 23.13 7.58 0.07
CA SER A 288 23.41 6.77 -1.12
C SER A 288 23.20 7.52 -2.43
N ASP A 289 23.89 7.07 -3.48
CA ASP A 289 23.68 7.58 -4.84
C ASP A 289 22.26 7.29 -5.34
N ALA A 290 21.68 6.16 -4.94
CA ALA A 290 20.29 5.80 -5.27
C ALA A 290 19.29 6.81 -4.69
N ASN A 291 19.44 7.17 -3.42
CA ASN A 291 18.58 8.17 -2.76
C ASN A 291 18.77 9.56 -3.42
N ARG A 292 20.00 9.94 -3.74
CA ARG A 292 20.30 11.19 -4.42
C ARG A 292 19.63 11.25 -5.80
N ALA A 293 19.76 10.19 -6.62
CA ALA A 293 19.17 10.11 -7.95
C ALA A 293 17.64 10.23 -7.90
N LEU A 294 16.97 9.61 -6.92
CA LEU A 294 15.52 9.77 -6.73
C LEU A 294 15.14 11.22 -6.40
N ARG A 295 15.84 11.87 -5.48
CA ARG A 295 15.57 13.28 -5.14
C ARG A 295 15.80 14.22 -6.31
N GLU A 296 16.87 14.03 -7.08
CA GLU A 296 17.17 14.81 -8.28
C GLU A 296 16.09 14.63 -9.37
N ALA A 297 15.48 13.44 -9.44
CA ALA A 297 14.36 13.17 -10.33
C ALA A 297 13.00 13.62 -9.76
N GLY A 298 12.96 14.25 -8.57
CA GLY A 298 11.76 14.79 -7.94
C GLY A 298 10.90 13.75 -7.23
N TRP A 299 11.49 12.61 -6.81
CA TRP A 299 10.84 11.59 -6.01
C TRP A 299 11.17 11.74 -4.54
N GLU A 300 10.16 11.57 -3.70
CA GLU A 300 10.29 11.48 -2.25
C GLU A 300 10.24 10.01 -1.83
N ILE A 301 10.91 9.68 -0.72
CA ILE A 301 10.82 8.34 -0.12
C ILE A 301 9.98 8.46 1.14
N ALA A 302 8.87 7.73 1.20
CA ALA A 302 8.00 7.73 2.36
C ALA A 302 8.73 7.22 3.61
N HIS A 303 8.34 7.72 4.75
CA HIS A 303 8.69 7.18 6.06
C HIS A 303 7.46 7.09 6.94
N ASP A 304 7.52 6.25 7.97
CA ASP A 304 6.44 6.09 8.93
C ASP A 304 6.17 7.43 9.64
N GLY A 305 4.90 7.83 9.72
CA GLY A 305 4.47 9.11 10.26
C GLY A 305 4.47 10.30 9.28
N MET A 306 4.82 10.10 8.00
CA MET A 306 4.77 11.16 7.00
C MET A 306 3.31 11.53 6.67
N GLU A 307 3.01 12.84 6.60
CA GLU A 307 1.64 13.35 6.39
C GLU A 307 1.56 14.32 5.21
N PHE A 308 0.37 14.34 4.58
CA PHE A 308 0.05 15.22 3.46
C PHE A 308 -1.34 15.80 3.64
N GLU A 309 -1.47 17.10 3.39
CA GLU A 309 -2.74 17.80 3.21
C GLU A 309 -2.87 18.23 1.75
N LEU A 310 -3.98 17.81 1.11
CA LEU A 310 -4.25 18.03 -0.31
C LEU A 310 -5.49 18.91 -0.50
#